data_6bbaa63b7a9643e88e1c5553a6852bbe
#
_entry.id   6bbaa63b7a9643e88e1c5553a6852bbe
#
_cell.length_a   1.000
_cell.length_b   1.000
_cell.length_c   1.000
_cell.angle_alpha   90.00
_cell.angle_beta   90.00
_cell.angle_gamma   90.00
#
_symmetry.space_group_name_H-M   'P 1'
#
loop_
_entity.id
_entity.type
_entity.pdbx_description
1 polymer ?
#
loop_
_entity_poly.entity_id
_entity_poly.type
_entity_poly.pdbx_seq_one_letter_code
_entity_poly.pdbx_strand_id
1 'polypeptide(L)'
;MSEQTTHVNVDPSEIDKFSQLAHKWWDEESEFKPLHKINPLRLQYIDGYAQLNGKKVVDVGCGGGILTEALTKTGATTLGVDLAEKSLKIAQLHALETELQNVSYRCVSVEDLAAEQAGQYDVVTCMEMMEHVPDPASVIRSCAELAKDDGWVFFSTINRNPKAYAQTILAAEYIMGLLPRGTHDYKKFVTPAEMARMCRQAGLEIVNFTGFTFNPLTNVYSLCDSIDVNYMAACRKTALVL
;
A
#
# COMPACT_ATOMS: atom_id res chain seq x y z
N MET A 1 -1.68 30.38 -23.28
CA MET A 1 -2.09 29.59 -22.10
C MET A 1 -2.00 28.14 -22.52
N SER A 2 -0.89 27.48 -22.16
CA SER A 2 -0.70 26.05 -22.41
C SER A 2 -1.50 25.27 -21.38
N GLU A 3 -2.52 24.53 -21.82
CA GLU A 3 -3.15 23.50 -21.01
C GLU A 3 -2.05 22.50 -20.61
N GLN A 4 -1.65 22.56 -19.37
CA GLN A 4 -0.94 21.45 -18.74
C GLN A 4 -1.96 20.32 -18.60
N THR A 5 -1.97 19.40 -19.55
CA THR A 5 -2.54 18.08 -19.35
C THR A 5 -1.77 17.44 -18.22
N THR A 6 -2.31 17.50 -17.02
CA THR A 6 -1.85 16.70 -15.88
C THR A 6 -2.01 15.23 -16.30
N HIS A 7 -0.91 14.58 -16.67
CA HIS A 7 -0.90 13.14 -16.83
C HIS A 7 -1.18 12.52 -15.46
N VAL A 8 -2.43 12.13 -15.25
CA VAL A 8 -2.82 11.41 -14.03
C VAL A 8 -2.10 10.06 -14.06
N ASN A 9 -1.31 9.78 -13.03
CA ASN A 9 -0.53 8.54 -12.89
C ASN A 9 -1.44 7.35 -12.53
N VAL A 10 -2.34 7.01 -13.44
CA VAL A 10 -3.44 6.07 -13.22
C VAL A 10 -3.59 5.13 -14.41
N ASP A 11 -3.80 3.85 -14.14
CA ASP A 11 -4.31 2.89 -15.11
C ASP A 11 -5.83 2.74 -14.90
N PRO A 12 -6.68 3.26 -15.80
CA PRO A 12 -8.14 3.19 -15.64
C PRO A 12 -8.67 1.76 -15.53
N SER A 13 -8.00 0.78 -16.15
CA SER A 13 -8.40 -0.63 -16.09
C SER A 13 -8.21 -1.22 -14.70
N GLU A 14 -7.21 -0.78 -13.95
CA GLU A 14 -7.00 -1.17 -12.55
C GLU A 14 -8.10 -0.58 -11.64
N ILE A 15 -8.43 0.70 -11.83
CA ILE A 15 -9.54 1.32 -11.07
C ILE A 15 -10.86 0.59 -11.33
N ASP A 16 -11.17 0.25 -12.57
CA ASP A 16 -12.38 -0.47 -12.94
C ASP A 16 -12.43 -1.87 -12.30
N LYS A 17 -11.30 -2.58 -12.30
CA LYS A 17 -11.15 -3.90 -11.67
C LYS A 17 -11.44 -3.85 -10.17
N PHE A 18 -10.79 -2.97 -9.43
CA PHE A 18 -11.05 -2.81 -7.98
C PHE A 18 -12.46 -2.32 -7.70
N SER A 19 -13.01 -1.46 -8.55
CA SER A 19 -14.39 -0.99 -8.44
C SER A 19 -15.43 -2.11 -8.62
N GLN A 20 -15.17 -3.08 -9.50
CA GLN A 20 -16.06 -4.24 -9.69
C GLN A 20 -16.05 -5.18 -8.49
N LEU A 21 -14.91 -5.32 -7.82
CA LEU A 21 -14.73 -6.18 -6.66
C LEU A 21 -15.05 -5.48 -5.33
N ALA A 22 -15.44 -4.20 -5.35
CA ALA A 22 -15.59 -3.38 -4.15
C ALA A 22 -16.48 -4.02 -3.06
N HIS A 23 -17.57 -4.66 -3.44
CA HIS A 23 -18.52 -5.29 -2.52
C HIS A 23 -17.94 -6.50 -1.75
N LYS A 24 -16.76 -6.98 -2.13
CA LYS A 24 -16.11 -8.16 -1.54
C LYS A 24 -14.96 -7.80 -0.58
N TRP A 25 -14.62 -6.52 -0.42
CA TRP A 25 -13.46 -6.10 0.37
C TRP A 25 -13.42 -6.69 1.77
N TRP A 26 -14.57 -6.79 2.45
CA TRP A 26 -14.66 -7.29 3.82
C TRP A 26 -15.13 -8.74 3.93
N ASP A 27 -15.29 -9.43 2.82
CA ASP A 27 -15.50 -10.87 2.78
C ASP A 27 -14.16 -11.61 2.86
N GLU A 28 -13.85 -12.16 4.04
CA GLU A 28 -12.59 -12.87 4.32
C GLU A 28 -12.42 -14.18 3.53
N GLU A 29 -13.44 -14.63 2.81
CA GLU A 29 -13.37 -15.80 1.91
C GLU A 29 -13.28 -15.40 0.44
N SER A 30 -13.31 -14.09 0.12
CA SER A 30 -13.19 -13.54 -1.22
C SER A 30 -11.76 -13.54 -1.74
N GLU A 31 -11.57 -12.92 -2.91
CA GLU A 31 -10.27 -12.68 -3.53
C GLU A 31 -9.35 -11.81 -2.64
N PHE A 32 -9.90 -11.06 -1.68
CA PHE A 32 -9.16 -10.25 -0.71
C PHE A 32 -8.70 -11.00 0.54
N LYS A 33 -9.02 -12.30 0.67
CA LYS A 33 -8.56 -13.18 1.76
C LYS A 33 -7.06 -13.07 2.05
N PRO A 34 -6.14 -13.05 1.06
CA PRO A 34 -4.72 -12.87 1.33
C PRO A 34 -4.41 -11.54 2.04
N LEU A 35 -5.10 -10.45 1.69
CA LEU A 35 -4.91 -9.15 2.32
C LEU A 35 -5.32 -9.17 3.79
N HIS A 36 -6.46 -9.79 4.12
CA HIS A 36 -6.89 -9.98 5.51
C HIS A 36 -5.87 -10.78 6.32
N LYS A 37 -5.32 -11.85 5.73
CA LYS A 37 -4.33 -12.73 6.39
C LYS A 37 -3.00 -12.04 6.67
N ILE A 38 -2.51 -11.17 5.77
CA ILE A 38 -1.25 -10.47 5.94
C ILE A 38 -1.39 -9.15 6.70
N ASN A 39 -2.61 -8.61 6.84
CA ASN A 39 -2.84 -7.30 7.46
C ASN A 39 -2.29 -7.20 8.90
N PRO A 40 -2.46 -8.19 9.78
CA PRO A 40 -1.85 -8.15 11.12
C PRO A 40 -0.32 -8.04 11.09
N LEU A 41 0.34 -8.67 10.11
CA LEU A 41 1.80 -8.62 9.94
C LEU A 41 2.25 -7.25 9.43
N ARG A 42 1.48 -6.64 8.51
CA ARG A 42 1.71 -5.26 8.07
C ARG A 42 1.61 -4.30 9.25
N LEU A 43 0.53 -4.39 10.02
CA LEU A 43 0.32 -3.57 11.20
C LEU A 43 1.46 -3.74 12.22
N GLN A 44 1.83 -4.98 12.53
CA GLN A 44 2.95 -5.28 13.45
C GLN A 44 4.26 -4.63 12.98
N TYR A 45 4.56 -4.71 11.67
CA TYR A 45 5.76 -4.13 11.10
C TYR A 45 5.74 -2.60 11.18
N ILE A 46 4.65 -1.97 10.77
CA ILE A 46 4.50 -0.52 10.77
C ILE A 46 4.54 0.03 12.20
N ASP A 47 3.77 -0.55 13.13
CA ASP A 47 3.69 -0.08 14.51
C ASP A 47 5.01 -0.29 15.27
N GLY A 48 5.74 -1.36 14.94
CA GLY A 48 7.06 -1.63 15.50
C GLY A 48 8.09 -0.52 15.25
N TYR A 49 8.00 0.16 14.09
CA TYR A 49 8.86 1.30 13.77
C TYR A 49 8.24 2.65 14.17
N ALA A 50 6.96 2.85 13.89
CA ALA A 50 6.34 4.17 13.92
C ALA A 50 5.65 4.50 15.26
N GLN A 51 5.29 3.50 16.08
CA GLN A 51 4.53 3.69 17.33
C GLN A 51 3.28 4.55 17.08
N LEU A 52 2.30 3.96 16.44
CA LEU A 52 1.17 4.63 15.78
C LEU A 52 0.23 5.41 16.71
N ASN A 53 0.19 5.08 18.01
CA ASN A 53 -0.72 5.75 18.94
C ASN A 53 -0.50 7.28 18.96
N GLY A 54 -1.56 8.03 18.70
CA GLY A 54 -1.54 9.50 18.62
C GLY A 54 -0.91 10.07 17.35
N LYS A 55 -0.51 9.24 16.37
CA LYS A 55 0.07 9.69 15.10
C LYS A 55 -0.98 10.09 14.07
N LYS A 56 -0.63 11.03 13.20
CA LYS A 56 -1.39 11.36 12.00
C LYS A 56 -0.87 10.52 10.84
N VAL A 57 -1.73 9.66 10.29
CA VAL A 57 -1.37 8.66 9.29
C VAL A 57 -2.15 8.90 8.00
N VAL A 58 -1.51 8.69 6.84
CA VAL A 58 -2.21 8.55 5.56
C VAL A 58 -1.90 7.18 4.95
N ASP A 59 -2.96 6.50 4.50
CA ASP A 59 -2.91 5.22 3.81
C ASP A 59 -3.25 5.43 2.33
N VAL A 60 -2.24 5.33 1.47
CA VAL A 60 -2.30 5.63 0.03
C VAL A 60 -2.60 4.35 -0.74
N GLY A 61 -3.63 4.38 -1.58
CA GLY A 61 -4.16 3.18 -2.24
C GLY A 61 -4.89 2.29 -1.24
N CYS A 62 -5.70 2.90 -0.36
CA CYS A 62 -6.29 2.20 0.79
C CYS A 62 -7.37 1.16 0.41
N GLY A 63 -7.88 1.17 -0.83
CA GLY A 63 -8.93 0.28 -1.30
C GLY A 63 -10.18 0.32 -0.40
N GLY A 64 -10.60 -0.84 0.09
CA GLY A 64 -11.73 -0.97 1.03
C GLY A 64 -11.40 -0.69 2.49
N GLY A 65 -10.22 -0.17 2.82
CA GLY A 65 -9.89 0.33 4.15
C GLY A 65 -9.36 -0.71 5.16
N ILE A 66 -9.01 -1.92 4.74
CA ILE A 66 -8.56 -3.00 5.64
C ILE A 66 -7.37 -2.56 6.51
N LEU A 67 -6.33 -1.97 5.90
CA LEU A 67 -5.17 -1.48 6.63
C LEU A 67 -5.50 -0.17 7.35
N THR A 68 -6.21 0.75 6.69
CA THR A 68 -6.61 2.04 7.25
C THR A 68 -7.30 1.90 8.60
N GLU A 69 -8.28 0.98 8.72
CA GLU A 69 -8.97 0.71 9.98
C GLU A 69 -8.06 0.07 11.01
N ALA A 70 -7.19 -0.86 10.61
CA ALA A 70 -6.24 -1.47 11.51
C ALA A 70 -5.27 -0.43 12.12
N LEU A 71 -4.77 0.51 11.29
CA LEU A 71 -3.97 1.64 11.75
C LEU A 71 -4.74 2.53 12.73
N THR A 72 -6.00 2.84 12.43
CA THR A 72 -6.85 3.65 13.31
C THR A 72 -7.08 2.99 14.67
N LYS A 73 -7.28 1.68 14.70
CA LYS A 73 -7.50 0.89 15.95
C LYS A 73 -6.30 0.91 16.90
N THR A 74 -5.10 1.32 16.43
CA THR A 74 -3.94 1.55 17.32
C THR A 74 -3.97 2.88 18.06
N GLY A 75 -4.96 3.74 17.81
CA GLY A 75 -5.06 5.09 18.36
C GLY A 75 -4.52 6.19 17.43
N ALA A 76 -4.22 5.87 16.17
CA ALA A 76 -3.86 6.85 15.15
C ALA A 76 -5.09 7.62 14.65
N THR A 77 -4.87 8.82 14.10
CA THR A 77 -5.84 9.52 13.25
C THR A 77 -5.46 9.26 11.80
N THR A 78 -6.32 8.55 11.07
CA THR A 78 -5.96 8.01 9.75
C THR A 78 -6.83 8.59 8.63
N LEU A 79 -6.19 8.96 7.53
CA LEU A 79 -6.81 9.26 6.25
C LEU A 79 -6.51 8.14 5.26
N GLY A 80 -7.54 7.46 4.74
CA GLY A 80 -7.40 6.57 3.59
C GLY A 80 -7.66 7.33 2.29
N VAL A 81 -6.81 7.16 1.29
CA VAL A 81 -7.01 7.74 -0.04
C VAL A 81 -6.90 6.69 -1.14
N ASP A 82 -7.79 6.78 -2.11
CA ASP A 82 -7.84 5.90 -3.27
C ASP A 82 -8.56 6.60 -4.43
N LEU A 83 -8.41 6.11 -5.65
CA LEU A 83 -9.14 6.60 -6.82
C LEU A 83 -10.36 5.72 -7.17
N ALA A 84 -10.46 4.53 -6.59
CA ALA A 84 -11.62 3.65 -6.73
C ALA A 84 -12.75 4.08 -5.79
N GLU A 85 -13.57 5.02 -6.21
CA GLU A 85 -14.66 5.62 -5.41
C GLU A 85 -15.59 4.56 -4.79
N LYS A 86 -15.85 3.45 -5.50
CA LYS A 86 -16.70 2.36 -4.97
C LYS A 86 -16.03 1.64 -3.80
N SER A 87 -14.72 1.43 -3.85
CA SER A 87 -13.96 0.85 -2.74
C SER A 87 -13.99 1.75 -1.51
N LEU A 88 -13.82 3.07 -1.72
CA LEU A 88 -13.92 4.06 -0.63
C LEU A 88 -15.31 4.11 0.00
N LYS A 89 -16.38 3.96 -0.78
CA LYS A 89 -17.76 3.87 -0.22
C LYS A 89 -17.92 2.66 0.69
N ILE A 90 -17.35 1.52 0.32
CA ILE A 90 -17.35 0.32 1.17
C ILE A 90 -16.53 0.55 2.44
N ALA A 91 -15.34 1.17 2.33
CA ALA A 91 -14.52 1.52 3.49
C ALA A 91 -15.27 2.45 4.47
N GLN A 92 -15.94 3.48 3.95
CA GLN A 92 -16.76 4.41 4.75
C GLN A 92 -17.90 3.70 5.46
N LEU A 93 -18.63 2.82 4.76
CA LEU A 93 -19.74 2.06 5.34
C LEU A 93 -19.25 1.13 6.45
N HIS A 94 -18.18 0.38 6.22
CA HIS A 94 -17.64 -0.53 7.23
C HIS A 94 -17.13 0.22 8.46
N ALA A 95 -16.46 1.36 8.28
CA ALA A 95 -16.03 2.20 9.40
C ALA A 95 -17.22 2.73 10.22
N LEU A 96 -18.35 3.05 9.57
CA LEU A 96 -19.60 3.44 10.25
C LEU A 96 -20.22 2.26 10.99
N GLU A 97 -20.30 1.08 10.39
CA GLU A 97 -20.84 -0.13 11.00
C GLU A 97 -20.04 -0.57 12.22
N THR A 98 -18.71 -0.37 12.19
CA THR A 98 -17.81 -0.69 13.32
C THR A 98 -17.64 0.48 14.31
N GLU A 99 -18.39 1.57 14.13
CA GLU A 99 -18.35 2.78 14.98
C GLU A 99 -16.93 3.34 15.16
N LEU A 100 -16.05 3.12 14.17
CA LEU A 100 -14.66 3.51 14.23
C LEU A 100 -14.50 5.03 14.16
N GLN A 101 -13.88 5.62 15.16
CA GLN A 101 -13.60 7.06 15.23
C GLN A 101 -12.19 7.35 14.69
N ASN A 102 -11.93 8.63 14.36
CA ASN A 102 -10.62 9.12 13.89
C ASN A 102 -10.15 8.50 12.55
N VAL A 103 -11.08 8.01 11.74
CA VAL A 103 -10.84 7.59 10.36
C VAL A 103 -11.61 8.46 9.39
N SER A 104 -11.01 8.74 8.25
CA SER A 104 -11.66 9.44 7.14
C SER A 104 -11.16 8.87 5.81
N TYR A 105 -11.95 9.04 4.75
CA TYR A 105 -11.62 8.54 3.41
C TYR A 105 -11.85 9.64 2.37
N ARG A 106 -10.95 9.72 1.39
CA ARG A 106 -11.03 10.73 0.33
C ARG A 106 -10.64 10.14 -1.03
N CYS A 107 -11.47 10.44 -2.05
CA CYS A 107 -11.16 10.11 -3.44
C CYS A 107 -10.25 11.19 -4.02
N VAL A 108 -8.94 10.92 -4.07
CA VAL A 108 -7.90 11.85 -4.53
C VAL A 108 -6.64 11.07 -4.91
N SER A 109 -5.88 11.53 -5.90
CA SER A 109 -4.57 10.99 -6.21
C SER A 109 -3.55 11.34 -5.12
N VAL A 110 -2.52 10.53 -4.96
CA VAL A 110 -1.46 10.83 -4.00
C VAL A 110 -0.70 12.09 -4.39
N GLU A 111 -0.56 12.36 -5.67
CA GLU A 111 0.10 13.55 -6.23
C GLU A 111 -0.68 14.83 -5.86
N ASP A 112 -2.00 14.84 -6.05
CA ASP A 112 -2.84 15.98 -5.69
C ASP A 112 -2.87 16.17 -4.17
N LEU A 113 -2.96 15.08 -3.41
CA LEU A 113 -2.90 15.16 -1.95
C LEU A 113 -1.57 15.73 -1.47
N ALA A 114 -0.44 15.34 -2.08
CA ALA A 114 0.87 15.85 -1.74
C ALA A 114 0.98 17.36 -2.01
N ALA A 115 0.41 17.83 -3.12
CA ALA A 115 0.35 19.26 -3.42
C ALA A 115 -0.47 20.06 -2.38
N GLU A 116 -1.50 19.46 -1.77
CA GLU A 116 -2.34 20.10 -0.75
C GLU A 116 -1.79 19.98 0.67
N GLN A 117 -1.16 18.86 1.02
CA GLN A 117 -0.87 18.47 2.40
C GLN A 117 0.57 18.01 2.62
N ALA A 118 1.55 18.60 1.91
CA ALA A 118 2.96 18.29 2.10
C ALA A 118 3.39 18.45 3.57
N GLY A 119 4.18 17.50 4.07
CA GLY A 119 4.77 17.56 5.41
C GLY A 119 3.77 17.45 6.56
N GLN A 120 2.58 16.90 6.36
CA GLN A 120 1.56 16.87 7.40
C GLN A 120 1.45 15.54 8.16
N TYR A 121 2.04 14.46 7.66
CA TYR A 121 1.83 13.12 8.22
C TYR A 121 3.05 12.59 8.95
N ASP A 122 2.83 12.02 10.12
CA ASP A 122 3.87 11.34 10.89
C ASP A 122 4.24 10.01 10.22
N VAL A 123 3.24 9.38 9.58
CA VAL A 123 3.37 8.08 8.90
C VAL A 123 2.60 8.10 7.58
N VAL A 124 3.23 7.58 6.54
CA VAL A 124 2.62 7.34 5.23
C VAL A 124 2.73 5.86 4.92
N THR A 125 1.64 5.20 4.58
CA THR A 125 1.62 3.81 4.09
C THR A 125 1.18 3.78 2.64
N CYS A 126 1.80 2.92 1.82
CA CYS A 126 1.43 2.66 0.44
C CYS A 126 1.72 1.19 0.13
N MET A 127 0.70 0.34 0.37
CA MET A 127 0.86 -1.10 0.37
C MET A 127 0.18 -1.74 -0.84
N GLU A 128 0.91 -2.62 -1.56
CA GLU A 128 0.42 -3.36 -2.74
C GLU A 128 -0.17 -2.41 -3.81
N MET A 129 0.49 -1.29 -4.06
CA MET A 129 0.03 -0.29 -5.04
C MET A 129 1.03 -0.08 -6.18
N MET A 130 2.33 -0.29 -5.93
CA MET A 130 3.40 0.03 -6.88
C MET A 130 3.25 -0.70 -8.22
N GLU A 131 2.76 -1.94 -8.21
CA GLU A 131 2.53 -2.78 -9.38
C GLU A 131 1.28 -2.40 -10.19
N HIS A 132 0.46 -1.48 -9.68
CA HIS A 132 -0.80 -1.07 -10.31
C HIS A 132 -0.74 0.32 -10.96
N VAL A 133 0.38 1.03 -10.82
CA VAL A 133 0.55 2.39 -11.34
C VAL A 133 1.55 2.46 -12.51
N PRO A 134 1.35 3.38 -13.47
CA PRO A 134 2.29 3.59 -14.58
C PRO A 134 3.67 4.10 -14.14
N ASP A 135 3.75 5.01 -13.18
CA ASP A 135 4.98 5.60 -12.63
C ASP A 135 5.07 5.43 -11.11
N PRO A 136 5.64 4.32 -10.61
CA PRO A 136 5.86 4.13 -9.17
C PRO A 136 6.76 5.21 -8.54
N ALA A 137 7.69 5.79 -9.30
CA ALA A 137 8.58 6.82 -8.78
C ALA A 137 7.83 8.12 -8.44
N SER A 138 6.77 8.46 -9.19
CA SER A 138 5.88 9.57 -8.86
C SER A 138 5.17 9.34 -7.52
N VAL A 139 4.60 8.15 -7.33
CA VAL A 139 3.92 7.79 -6.07
C VAL A 139 4.89 7.87 -4.88
N ILE A 140 6.11 7.33 -5.02
CA ILE A 140 7.12 7.36 -3.95
C ILE A 140 7.50 8.80 -3.60
N ARG A 141 7.68 9.69 -4.59
CA ARG A 141 7.96 11.13 -4.35
C ARG A 141 6.82 11.78 -3.57
N SER A 142 5.59 11.57 -4.00
CA SER A 142 4.40 12.14 -3.35
C SER A 142 4.22 11.61 -1.93
N CYS A 143 4.48 10.33 -1.69
CA CYS A 143 4.51 9.77 -0.33
C CYS A 143 5.59 10.43 0.55
N ALA A 144 6.78 10.67 -0.01
CA ALA A 144 7.85 11.37 0.70
C ALA A 144 7.48 12.83 1.00
N GLU A 145 6.82 13.51 0.05
CA GLU A 145 6.33 14.89 0.25
C GLU A 145 5.27 14.98 1.35
N LEU A 146 4.35 14.02 1.43
CA LEU A 146 3.32 13.96 2.48
C LEU A 146 3.90 13.77 3.88
N ALA A 147 4.99 13.03 4.01
CA ALA A 147 5.62 12.76 5.29
C ALA A 147 6.27 14.02 5.87
N LYS A 148 6.18 14.19 7.19
CA LYS A 148 6.98 15.16 7.94
C LYS A 148 8.48 14.85 7.83
N ASP A 149 9.33 15.83 8.11
CA ASP A 149 10.73 15.55 8.36
C ASP A 149 10.85 14.53 9.51
N ASP A 150 11.74 13.58 9.37
CA ASP A 150 11.82 12.42 10.27
C ASP A 150 10.54 11.56 10.37
N GLY A 151 9.61 11.73 9.44
CA GLY A 151 8.43 10.87 9.32
C GLY A 151 8.77 9.50 8.74
N TRP A 152 7.88 8.54 8.96
CA TRP A 152 7.99 7.20 8.42
C TRP A 152 7.18 7.04 7.13
N VAL A 153 7.75 6.32 6.17
CA VAL A 153 7.06 5.93 4.94
C VAL A 153 7.24 4.43 4.74
N PHE A 154 6.13 3.72 4.54
CA PHE A 154 6.14 2.27 4.35
C PHE A 154 5.60 1.92 2.97
N PHE A 155 6.29 1.02 2.29
CA PHE A 155 5.87 0.47 1.01
C PHE A 155 5.79 -1.05 1.07
N SER A 156 4.92 -1.65 0.26
CA SER A 156 4.99 -3.07 -0.06
C SER A 156 4.71 -3.30 -1.53
N THR A 157 5.31 -4.34 -2.09
CA THR A 157 5.11 -4.77 -3.48
C THR A 157 5.70 -6.16 -3.72
N ILE A 158 5.51 -6.67 -4.94
CA ILE A 158 6.01 -7.95 -5.40
C ILE A 158 7.37 -7.76 -6.08
N ASN A 159 8.33 -8.62 -5.74
CA ASN A 159 9.67 -8.60 -6.33
C ASN A 159 9.65 -9.13 -7.77
N ARG A 160 10.40 -8.50 -8.67
CA ARG A 160 10.53 -8.93 -10.07
C ARG A 160 11.66 -9.93 -10.24
N ASN A 161 11.36 -11.23 -10.06
CA ASN A 161 12.26 -12.33 -10.34
C ASN A 161 11.49 -13.62 -10.70
N PRO A 162 12.16 -14.67 -11.22
CA PRO A 162 11.49 -15.91 -11.61
C PRO A 162 10.76 -16.65 -10.49
N LYS A 163 11.26 -16.55 -9.25
CA LYS A 163 10.62 -17.18 -8.07
C LYS A 163 9.30 -16.50 -7.74
N ALA A 164 9.29 -15.17 -7.72
CA ALA A 164 8.07 -14.38 -7.50
C ALA A 164 7.05 -14.65 -8.61
N TYR A 165 7.48 -14.70 -9.88
CA TYR A 165 6.62 -15.06 -11.00
C TYR A 165 5.95 -16.42 -10.80
N ALA A 166 6.73 -17.43 -10.44
CA ALA A 166 6.22 -18.78 -10.23
C ALA A 166 5.23 -18.85 -9.06
N GLN A 167 5.50 -18.17 -7.96
CA GLN A 167 4.64 -18.22 -6.78
C GLN A 167 3.40 -17.33 -6.91
N THR A 168 3.53 -16.13 -7.44
CA THR A 168 2.44 -15.15 -7.49
C THR A 168 1.52 -15.39 -8.68
N ILE A 169 2.09 -15.59 -9.88
CA ILE A 169 1.29 -15.73 -11.10
C ILE A 169 0.94 -17.20 -11.34
N LEU A 170 1.95 -18.09 -11.45
CA LEU A 170 1.64 -19.48 -11.79
C LEU A 170 0.92 -20.21 -10.68
N ALA A 171 1.37 -20.10 -9.43
CA ALA A 171 0.77 -20.85 -8.32
C ALA A 171 -0.55 -20.19 -7.86
N ALA A 172 -0.58 -18.89 -7.57
CA ALA A 172 -1.76 -18.25 -7.00
C ALA A 172 -2.89 -18.07 -8.02
N GLU A 173 -2.58 -17.65 -9.27
CA GLU A 173 -3.62 -17.36 -10.26
C GLU A 173 -4.04 -18.60 -11.07
N TYR A 174 -3.08 -19.47 -11.45
CA TYR A 174 -3.36 -20.57 -12.40
C TYR A 174 -3.54 -21.95 -11.74
N ILE A 175 -2.84 -22.24 -10.66
CA ILE A 175 -2.87 -23.58 -10.03
C ILE A 175 -3.86 -23.60 -8.86
N MET A 176 -3.72 -22.69 -7.92
CA MET A 176 -4.54 -22.68 -6.70
C MET A 176 -5.84 -21.88 -6.83
N GLY A 177 -5.94 -21.00 -7.87
CA GLY A 177 -7.12 -20.17 -8.08
C GLY A 177 -7.43 -19.21 -6.91
N LEU A 178 -6.40 -18.85 -6.14
CA LEU A 178 -6.54 -17.93 -5.00
C LEU A 178 -6.80 -16.49 -5.45
N LEU A 179 -6.37 -16.15 -6.67
CA LEU A 179 -6.55 -14.86 -7.29
C LEU A 179 -7.08 -15.02 -8.72
N PRO A 180 -7.87 -14.07 -9.24
CA PRO A 180 -8.29 -14.07 -10.63
C PRO A 180 -7.09 -14.05 -11.59
N ARG A 181 -7.20 -14.71 -12.73
CA ARG A 181 -6.15 -14.71 -13.76
C ARG A 181 -5.94 -13.30 -14.30
N GLY A 182 -4.67 -12.90 -14.45
CA GLY A 182 -4.31 -11.56 -14.92
C GLY A 182 -4.39 -10.49 -13.83
N THR A 183 -4.40 -10.91 -12.56
CA THR A 183 -4.33 -9.97 -11.43
C THR A 183 -3.02 -9.22 -11.46
N HIS A 184 -1.90 -9.87 -11.87
CA HIS A 184 -0.58 -9.28 -11.83
C HIS A 184 0.10 -9.30 -13.22
N ASP A 185 0.72 -8.18 -13.58
CA ASP A 185 1.66 -8.09 -14.71
C ASP A 185 3.10 -8.10 -14.19
N TYR A 186 3.84 -9.16 -14.51
CA TYR A 186 5.25 -9.32 -14.11
C TYR A 186 6.13 -8.12 -14.43
N LYS A 187 5.84 -7.41 -15.55
CA LYS A 187 6.62 -6.22 -15.96
C LYS A 187 6.46 -5.04 -15.00
N LYS A 188 5.36 -5.00 -14.27
CA LYS A 188 5.04 -3.95 -13.29
C LYS A 188 5.62 -4.25 -11.91
N PHE A 189 6.15 -5.45 -11.65
CA PHE A 189 6.80 -5.80 -10.38
C PHE A 189 8.06 -4.95 -10.16
N VAL A 190 8.36 -4.63 -8.91
CA VAL A 190 9.44 -3.72 -8.54
C VAL A 190 10.51 -4.48 -7.75
N THR A 191 11.77 -4.45 -8.23
CA THR A 191 12.86 -5.07 -7.48
C THR A 191 13.25 -4.22 -6.26
N PRO A 192 13.80 -4.84 -5.18
CA PRO A 192 14.30 -4.08 -4.02
C PRO A 192 15.35 -3.03 -4.40
N ALA A 193 16.16 -3.28 -5.42
CA ALA A 193 17.16 -2.32 -5.91
C ALA A 193 16.52 -1.11 -6.60
N GLU A 194 15.44 -1.31 -7.37
CA GLU A 194 14.66 -0.22 -7.97
C GLU A 194 13.95 0.59 -6.90
N MET A 195 13.29 -0.07 -5.93
CA MET A 195 12.67 0.57 -4.77
C MET A 195 13.69 1.45 -4.04
N ALA A 196 14.86 0.90 -3.70
CA ALA A 196 15.92 1.63 -3.00
C ALA A 196 16.42 2.85 -3.79
N ARG A 197 16.51 2.73 -5.12
CA ARG A 197 16.92 3.85 -5.98
C ARG A 197 15.84 4.95 -5.97
N MET A 198 14.57 4.59 -6.15
CA MET A 198 13.46 5.55 -6.17
C MET A 198 13.29 6.24 -4.81
N CYS A 199 13.40 5.50 -3.71
CA CYS A 199 13.35 6.06 -2.35
C CYS A 199 14.47 7.09 -2.14
N ARG A 200 15.74 6.76 -2.48
CA ARG A 200 16.85 7.72 -2.36
C ARG A 200 16.63 8.98 -3.18
N GLN A 201 16.10 8.86 -4.40
CA GLN A 201 15.78 10.01 -5.25
C GLN A 201 14.67 10.89 -4.67
N ALA A 202 13.80 10.32 -3.85
CA ALA A 202 12.73 11.03 -3.14
C ALA A 202 13.15 11.55 -1.75
N GLY A 203 14.40 11.42 -1.34
CA GLY A 203 14.87 11.84 -0.02
C GLY A 203 14.46 10.89 1.11
N LEU A 204 14.22 9.63 0.79
CA LEU A 204 13.92 8.57 1.75
C LEU A 204 15.12 7.66 1.95
N GLU A 205 15.48 7.43 3.21
CA GLU A 205 16.45 6.39 3.61
C GLU A 205 15.71 5.10 3.95
N ILE A 206 16.09 3.99 3.32
CA ILE A 206 15.56 2.68 3.67
C ILE A 206 16.24 2.18 4.93
N VAL A 207 15.45 1.97 5.96
CA VAL A 207 15.91 1.46 7.26
C VAL A 207 15.90 -0.07 7.28
N ASN A 208 14.88 -0.68 6.67
CA ASN A 208 14.73 -2.13 6.67
C ASN A 208 13.90 -2.61 5.47
N PHE A 209 14.22 -3.82 5.03
CA PHE A 209 13.34 -4.63 4.20
C PHE A 209 12.93 -5.90 4.95
N THR A 210 11.69 -6.33 4.81
CA THR A 210 11.20 -7.64 5.30
C THR A 210 10.25 -8.24 4.28
N GLY A 211 10.18 -9.56 4.22
CA GLY A 211 9.25 -10.28 3.35
C GLY A 211 8.17 -11.01 4.13
N PHE A 212 7.25 -11.61 3.38
CA PHE A 212 6.26 -12.54 3.90
C PHE A 212 6.59 -13.95 3.45
N THR A 213 6.40 -14.93 4.32
CA THR A 213 6.40 -16.34 3.97
C THR A 213 5.05 -16.95 4.31
N PHE A 214 4.63 -17.94 3.51
CA PHE A 214 3.40 -18.69 3.72
C PHE A 214 3.73 -20.16 3.93
N ASN A 215 3.24 -20.73 5.02
CA ASN A 215 3.33 -22.17 5.27
C ASN A 215 2.01 -22.84 4.86
N PRO A 216 1.98 -23.63 3.77
CA PRO A 216 0.75 -24.24 3.28
C PRO A 216 0.21 -25.35 4.19
N LEU A 217 1.05 -25.93 5.04
CA LEU A 217 0.60 -27.00 5.96
C LEU A 217 -0.17 -26.43 7.15
N THR A 218 0.22 -25.26 7.64
CA THR A 218 -0.43 -24.58 8.78
C THR A 218 -1.38 -23.46 8.35
N ASN A 219 -1.38 -23.09 7.07
CA ASN A 219 -2.12 -21.94 6.52
C ASN A 219 -1.78 -20.61 7.25
N VAL A 220 -0.51 -20.44 7.64
CA VAL A 220 -0.03 -19.27 8.40
C VAL A 220 0.95 -18.46 7.57
N TYR A 221 0.74 -17.15 7.54
CA TYR A 221 1.74 -16.17 7.07
C TYR A 221 2.62 -15.71 8.22
N SER A 222 3.87 -15.40 7.93
CA SER A 222 4.84 -14.88 8.89
C SER A 222 5.79 -13.90 8.22
N LEU A 223 6.34 -12.96 8.98
CA LEU A 223 7.44 -12.11 8.52
C LEU A 223 8.72 -12.94 8.39
N CYS A 224 9.58 -12.60 7.43
CA CYS A 224 10.85 -13.26 7.22
C CYS A 224 11.89 -12.30 6.61
N ASP A 225 13.17 -12.66 6.69
CA ASP A 225 14.26 -11.87 6.11
C ASP A 225 14.36 -12.01 4.59
N SER A 226 13.73 -13.05 4.01
CA SER A 226 13.73 -13.24 2.56
C SER A 226 12.77 -12.27 1.88
N ILE A 227 13.30 -11.47 0.98
CA ILE A 227 12.56 -10.51 0.13
C ILE A 227 12.41 -11.02 -1.31
N ASP A 228 12.50 -12.33 -1.50
CA ASP A 228 12.54 -12.94 -2.85
C ASP A 228 11.20 -12.84 -3.59
N VAL A 229 10.07 -12.92 -2.89
CA VAL A 229 8.74 -12.99 -3.54
C VAL A 229 7.99 -11.67 -3.43
N ASN A 230 7.76 -11.24 -2.22
CA ASN A 230 7.16 -9.95 -1.86
C ASN A 230 7.94 -9.34 -0.71
N TYR A 231 7.82 -8.04 -0.55
CA TYR A 231 8.53 -7.37 0.52
C TYR A 231 7.83 -6.09 0.97
N MET A 232 8.11 -5.71 2.21
CA MET A 232 7.85 -4.38 2.75
C MET A 232 9.16 -3.63 2.94
N ALA A 233 9.11 -2.32 2.78
CA ALA A 233 10.20 -1.40 3.07
C ALA A 233 9.76 -0.40 4.13
N ALA A 234 10.54 -0.25 5.20
CA ALA A 234 10.43 0.84 6.16
C ALA A 234 11.44 1.93 5.78
N CYS A 235 10.94 3.12 5.51
CA CYS A 235 11.75 4.24 5.08
C CYS A 235 11.60 5.41 6.05
N ARG A 236 12.68 6.15 6.24
CA ARG A 236 12.73 7.38 7.01
C ARG A 236 12.92 8.56 6.07
N LYS A 237 12.09 9.60 6.20
CA LYS A 237 12.35 10.84 5.48
C LYS A 237 13.53 11.54 6.13
N THR A 238 14.58 11.75 5.34
CA THR A 238 15.74 12.51 5.81
C THR A 238 15.46 14.00 5.71
N ALA A 239 15.72 14.75 6.78
CA ALA A 239 15.69 16.19 6.70
C ALA A 239 16.67 16.65 5.61
N LEU A 240 16.22 17.55 4.72
CA LEU A 240 17.13 18.19 3.77
C LEU A 240 18.19 18.94 4.57
N VAL A 241 19.42 18.44 4.57
CA VAL A 241 20.58 19.22 5.05
C VAL A 241 20.81 20.30 4.01
N LEU A 242 20.32 21.50 4.31
CA LEU A 242 20.55 22.72 3.52
C LEU A 242 22.03 23.17 3.63
#